data_1e43e726dcc3eda261bebcc40db2088b
#
_entry.id   1e43e726dcc3eda261bebcc40db2088b
#
_cell.length_a   1.000
_cell.length_b   1.000
_cell.length_c   1.000
_cell.angle_alpha   90.00
_cell.angle_beta   90.00
_cell.angle_gamma   90.00
#
_symmetry.space_group_name_H-M   'P 1'
#
loop_
_entity.id
_entity.type
_entity.pdbx_description
1 polymer ?
#
loop_
_entity_poly.entity_id
_entity_poly.type
_entity_poly.pdbx_seq_one_letter_code
_entity_poly.pdbx_strand_id
1 'polypeptide(L)'
;MEYALGAAFFYAWSVTCARRSSAHHGPDLANLGRLLVALVAVGLFVALSDRHPFSAGWGWLLLGGILGLGVGDIALFHALPRIGVGLTMLLTQCLAAPIALLLEYEALGLSPSGVQMLSALVILIGVGVALGGL
;
A
#
# COMPACT_ATOMS: atom_id res chain seq x y z
N MET A 1 12.49 10.91 -13.78
CA MET A 1 13.16 10.35 -12.58
C MET A 1 12.99 11.24 -11.35
N GLU A 2 13.02 12.56 -11.48
CA GLU A 2 12.91 13.51 -10.35
C GLU A 2 11.61 13.39 -9.55
N TYR A 3 10.47 13.21 -10.23
CA TYR A 3 9.18 13.01 -9.55
C TYR A 3 9.10 11.73 -8.71
N ALA A 4 9.81 10.67 -9.11
CA ALA A 4 9.81 9.41 -8.38
C ALA A 4 10.55 9.52 -7.03
N LEU A 5 11.67 10.25 -7.00
CA LEU A 5 12.41 10.52 -5.76
C LEU A 5 11.60 11.39 -4.81
N GLY A 6 10.94 12.43 -5.33
CA GLY A 6 10.02 13.26 -4.55
C GLY A 6 8.88 12.45 -3.94
N ALA A 7 8.23 11.61 -4.75
CA ALA A 7 7.16 10.73 -4.29
C ALA A 7 7.64 9.77 -3.19
N ALA A 8 8.82 9.16 -3.37
CA ALA A 8 9.40 8.26 -2.37
C ALA A 8 9.70 8.97 -1.04
N PHE A 9 10.23 10.20 -1.10
CA PHE A 9 10.48 11.01 0.08
C PHE A 9 9.18 11.35 0.84
N PHE A 10 8.16 11.84 0.14
CA PHE A 10 6.88 12.16 0.76
C PHE A 10 6.17 10.92 1.30
N TYR A 11 6.31 9.78 0.63
CA TYR A 11 5.77 8.51 1.10
C TYR A 11 6.44 8.08 2.42
N ALA A 12 7.78 8.08 2.47
CA ALA A 12 8.53 7.74 3.69
C ALA A 12 8.19 8.68 4.86
N TRP A 13 8.07 9.98 4.58
CA TRP A 13 7.63 10.97 5.57
C TRP A 13 6.23 10.68 6.08
N SER A 14 5.28 10.41 5.18
CA SER A 14 3.88 10.10 5.51
C SER A 14 3.80 8.87 6.43
N VAL A 15 4.54 7.80 6.13
CA VAL A 15 4.53 6.57 6.94
C VAL A 15 5.13 6.80 8.33
N THR A 16 6.17 7.64 8.42
CA THR A 16 6.76 8.01 9.72
C THR A 16 5.78 8.80 10.57
N CYS A 17 5.05 9.74 9.97
CA CYS A 17 3.97 10.48 10.64
C CYS A 17 2.82 9.54 11.06
N ALA A 18 2.44 8.59 10.20
CA ALA A 18 1.41 7.59 10.48
C ALA A 18 1.77 6.75 11.71
N ARG A 19 3.03 6.29 11.82
CA ARG A 19 3.51 5.57 13.02
C ARG A 19 3.35 6.41 14.28
N ARG A 20 3.78 7.66 14.23
CA ARG A 20 3.72 8.56 15.40
C ARG A 20 2.27 8.84 15.80
N SER A 21 1.39 9.06 14.84
CA SER A 21 -0.04 9.26 15.06
C SER A 21 -0.69 8.02 15.65
N SER A 22 -0.38 6.83 15.12
CA SER A 22 -0.92 5.54 15.63
C SER A 22 -0.47 5.26 17.07
N ALA A 23 0.74 5.65 17.44
CA ALA A 23 1.26 5.47 18.80
C ALA A 23 0.53 6.38 19.82
N HIS A 24 0.07 7.57 19.40
CA HIS A 24 -0.57 8.54 20.30
C HIS A 24 -2.09 8.41 20.36
N HIS A 25 -2.75 8.17 19.23
CA HIS A 25 -4.21 8.22 19.10
C HIS A 25 -4.82 6.83 18.85
N GLY A 26 -3.99 5.80 18.73
CA GLY A 26 -4.40 4.48 18.29
C GLY A 26 -4.45 4.32 16.77
N PRO A 27 -4.29 3.08 16.28
CA PRO A 27 -4.18 2.80 14.85
C PRO A 27 -5.44 3.16 14.07
N ASP A 28 -6.61 2.87 14.60
CA ASP A 28 -7.89 3.10 13.91
C ASP A 28 -8.20 4.58 13.72
N LEU A 29 -7.98 5.40 14.76
CA LEU A 29 -8.24 6.83 14.68
C LEU A 29 -7.21 7.54 13.78
N ALA A 30 -5.96 7.10 13.82
CA ALA A 30 -4.92 7.62 12.94
C ALA A 30 -5.21 7.30 11.47
N ASN A 31 -5.67 6.08 11.17
CA ASN A 31 -6.08 5.69 9.82
C ASN A 31 -7.31 6.47 9.35
N LEU A 32 -8.35 6.58 10.18
CA LEU A 32 -9.54 7.35 9.87
C LEU A 32 -9.19 8.82 9.55
N GLY A 33 -8.36 9.44 10.37
CA GLY A 33 -7.92 10.82 10.16
C GLY A 33 -7.20 10.99 8.81
N ARG A 34 -6.31 10.06 8.47
CA ARG A 34 -5.61 10.06 7.17
C ARG A 34 -6.59 9.92 6.00
N LEU A 35 -7.53 8.99 6.08
CA LEU A 35 -8.53 8.77 5.04
C LEU A 35 -9.45 9.97 4.85
N LEU A 36 -9.87 10.63 5.93
CA LEU A 36 -10.68 11.85 5.85
C LEU A 36 -9.92 13.00 5.17
N VAL A 37 -8.66 13.22 5.52
CA VAL A 37 -7.83 14.23 4.86
C VAL A 37 -7.65 13.92 3.39
N ALA A 38 -7.37 12.66 3.05
CA ALA A 38 -7.22 12.23 1.66
C ALA A 38 -8.53 12.41 0.87
N LEU A 39 -9.67 12.05 1.46
CA LEU A 39 -10.99 12.22 0.85
C LEU A 39 -11.29 13.68 0.54
N VAL A 40 -11.03 14.59 1.49
CA VAL A 40 -11.24 16.03 1.31
C VAL A 40 -10.31 16.56 0.22
N ALA A 41 -9.02 16.21 0.25
CA ALA A 41 -8.04 16.67 -0.73
C ALA A 41 -8.37 16.19 -2.16
N VAL A 42 -8.67 14.90 -2.31
CA VAL A 42 -9.03 14.33 -3.62
C VAL A 42 -10.39 14.83 -4.08
N GLY A 43 -11.38 14.93 -3.18
CA GLY A 43 -12.69 15.46 -3.49
C GLY A 43 -12.62 16.90 -3.99
N LEU A 44 -11.83 17.75 -3.32
CA LEU A 44 -11.59 19.13 -3.76
C LEU A 44 -10.88 19.18 -5.12
N PHE A 45 -9.86 18.35 -5.32
CA PHE A 45 -9.15 18.27 -6.60
C PHE A 45 -10.08 17.85 -7.74
N VAL A 46 -10.93 16.85 -7.54
CA VAL A 46 -11.92 16.39 -8.54
C VAL A 46 -12.94 17.49 -8.82
N ALA A 47 -13.46 18.17 -7.78
CA ALA A 47 -14.42 19.26 -7.92
C ALA A 47 -13.87 20.45 -8.73
N LEU A 48 -12.56 20.72 -8.61
CA LEU A 48 -11.88 21.81 -9.33
C LEU A 48 -11.40 21.40 -10.74
N SER A 49 -11.40 20.10 -11.06
CA SER A 49 -10.76 19.59 -12.28
C SER A 49 -11.72 19.34 -13.45
N ASP A 50 -12.99 19.68 -13.37
CA ASP A 50 -14.04 19.39 -14.41
C ASP A 50 -14.02 17.97 -14.98
N ARG A 51 -13.42 17.03 -14.25
CA ARG A 51 -13.30 15.63 -14.67
C ARG A 51 -14.45 14.81 -14.09
N HIS A 52 -15.14 14.07 -14.93
CA HIS A 52 -16.15 13.13 -14.49
C HIS A 52 -15.45 11.89 -13.89
N PRO A 53 -15.51 11.67 -12.56
CA PRO A 53 -14.81 10.54 -11.90
C PRO A 53 -15.47 9.18 -12.20
N PHE A 54 -16.71 9.19 -12.72
CA PHE A 54 -17.46 7.97 -12.98
C PHE A 54 -17.31 7.55 -14.45
N SER A 55 -16.34 6.67 -14.70
CA SER A 55 -16.14 6.01 -15.99
C SER A 55 -16.48 4.52 -15.89
N ALA A 56 -16.53 3.84 -17.05
CA ALA A 56 -16.68 2.38 -17.06
C ALA A 56 -15.56 1.73 -16.23
N GLY A 57 -15.92 0.91 -15.23
CA GLY A 57 -14.95 0.25 -14.34
C GLY A 57 -14.78 0.87 -12.96
N TRP A 58 -15.46 1.96 -12.62
CA TRP A 58 -15.36 2.57 -11.29
C TRP A 58 -15.68 1.60 -10.13
N GLY A 59 -16.52 0.58 -10.39
CA GLY A 59 -16.82 -0.47 -9.41
C GLY A 59 -15.59 -1.29 -8.99
N TRP A 60 -14.70 -1.59 -9.94
CA TRP A 60 -13.42 -2.26 -9.64
C TRP A 60 -12.47 -1.35 -8.87
N LEU A 61 -12.45 -0.05 -9.18
CA LEU A 61 -11.67 0.93 -8.42
C LEU A 61 -12.19 1.08 -6.99
N LEU A 62 -13.51 1.07 -6.81
CA LEU A 62 -14.13 1.13 -5.49
C LEU A 62 -13.83 -0.14 -4.67
N LEU A 63 -13.92 -1.32 -5.28
CA LEU A 63 -13.56 -2.58 -4.63
C LEU A 63 -12.07 -2.58 -4.22
N GLY A 64 -11.18 -2.18 -5.13
CA GLY A 64 -9.75 -2.03 -4.85
C GLY A 64 -9.46 -1.03 -3.73
N GLY A 65 -10.20 0.09 -3.70
CA GLY A 65 -10.13 1.08 -2.63
C GLY A 65 -10.58 0.52 -1.27
N ILE A 66 -11.69 -0.19 -1.22
CA ILE A 66 -12.18 -0.81 0.02
C ILE A 66 -11.20 -1.85 0.55
N LEU A 67 -10.68 -2.71 -0.31
CA LEU A 67 -9.71 -3.74 0.09
C LEU A 67 -8.35 -3.13 0.45
N GLY A 68 -7.82 -2.24 -0.38
CA GLY A 68 -6.50 -1.64 -0.16
C GLY A 68 -6.49 -0.61 0.97
N LEU A 69 -7.32 0.42 0.87
CA LEU A 69 -7.38 1.51 1.85
C LEU A 69 -8.19 1.16 3.09
N GLY A 70 -9.18 0.26 2.97
CA GLY A 70 -9.94 -0.22 4.12
C GLY A 70 -9.13 -1.29 4.87
N VAL A 71 -9.15 -2.52 4.40
CA VAL A 71 -8.55 -3.66 5.11
C VAL A 71 -7.03 -3.57 5.16
N GLY A 72 -6.37 -3.22 4.05
CA GLY A 72 -4.91 -3.12 3.97
C GLY A 72 -4.32 -2.06 4.89
N ASP A 73 -4.93 -0.88 4.92
CA ASP A 73 -4.46 0.19 5.79
C ASP A 73 -4.72 -0.08 7.27
N ILE A 74 -5.86 -0.69 7.64
CA ILE A 74 -6.10 -1.10 9.02
C ILE A 74 -4.98 -2.04 9.47
N ALA A 75 -4.66 -3.06 8.70
CA ALA A 75 -3.56 -3.98 8.99
C ALA A 75 -2.21 -3.26 9.11
N LEU A 76 -1.92 -2.33 8.17
CA LEU A 76 -0.71 -1.52 8.17
C LEU A 76 -0.58 -0.68 9.45
N PHE A 77 -1.62 0.06 9.81
CA PHE A 77 -1.60 0.94 10.98
C PHE A 77 -1.49 0.17 12.30
N HIS A 78 -2.01 -1.06 12.37
CA HIS A 78 -1.81 -1.94 13.52
C HIS A 78 -0.39 -2.55 13.57
N ALA A 79 0.24 -2.79 12.43
CA ALA A 79 1.60 -3.30 12.36
C ALA A 79 2.66 -2.24 12.72
N LEU A 80 2.48 -0.99 12.26
CA LEU A 80 3.44 0.11 12.45
C LEU A 80 3.94 0.30 13.89
N PRO A 81 3.08 0.36 14.91
CA PRO A 81 3.55 0.52 16.30
C PRO A 81 4.18 -0.75 16.87
N ARG A 82 3.84 -1.94 16.36
CA ARG A 82 4.30 -3.23 16.89
C ARG A 82 5.67 -3.63 16.37
N ILE A 83 5.87 -3.58 15.07
CA ILE A 83 7.09 -4.05 14.40
C ILE A 83 7.94 -2.92 13.79
N GLY A 84 7.46 -1.70 13.89
CA GLY A 84 8.17 -0.50 13.41
C GLY A 84 8.01 -0.25 11.91
N VAL A 85 8.38 0.98 11.48
CA VAL A 85 8.19 1.44 10.09
C VAL A 85 9.01 0.59 9.11
N GLY A 86 10.29 0.35 9.40
CA GLY A 86 11.20 -0.32 8.49
C GLY A 86 10.71 -1.71 8.11
N LEU A 87 10.42 -2.55 9.10
CA LEU A 87 9.98 -3.92 8.87
C LEU A 87 8.57 -3.97 8.24
N THR A 88 7.65 -3.12 8.71
CA THR A 88 6.31 -3.04 8.12
C THR A 88 6.37 -2.69 6.63
N MET A 89 7.17 -1.68 6.26
CA MET A 89 7.32 -1.28 4.86
C MET A 89 8.02 -2.36 4.02
N LEU A 90 9.06 -2.97 4.56
CA LEU A 90 9.77 -4.06 3.88
C LEU A 90 8.80 -5.21 3.58
N LEU A 91 8.03 -5.66 4.56
CA LEU A 91 7.04 -6.72 4.37
C LEU A 91 5.98 -6.34 3.35
N THR A 92 5.40 -5.15 3.47
CA THR A 92 4.32 -4.70 2.58
C THR A 92 4.81 -4.61 1.13
N GLN A 93 5.97 -4.00 0.89
CA GLN A 93 6.49 -3.80 -0.47
C GLN A 93 7.03 -5.11 -1.07
N CYS A 94 7.72 -5.92 -0.28
CA CYS A 94 8.28 -7.18 -0.77
C CYS A 94 7.22 -8.24 -1.05
N LEU A 95 6.14 -8.31 -0.26
CA LEU A 95 5.07 -9.27 -0.50
C LEU A 95 4.10 -8.84 -1.61
N ALA A 96 4.00 -7.53 -1.89
CA ALA A 96 3.11 -7.02 -2.93
C ALA A 96 3.43 -7.61 -4.32
N ALA A 97 4.71 -7.75 -4.68
CA ALA A 97 5.13 -8.25 -5.99
C ALA A 97 4.78 -9.74 -6.23
N PRO A 98 5.10 -10.69 -5.34
CA PRO A 98 4.65 -12.08 -5.48
C PRO A 98 3.12 -12.23 -5.50
N ILE A 99 2.40 -11.47 -4.66
CA ILE A 99 0.94 -11.50 -4.63
C ILE A 99 0.36 -10.97 -5.93
N ALA A 100 0.91 -9.89 -6.49
CA ALA A 100 0.48 -9.34 -7.78
C ALA A 100 0.67 -10.36 -8.91
N LEU A 101 1.79 -11.07 -8.95
CA LEU A 101 2.03 -12.14 -9.93
C LEU A 101 0.99 -13.27 -9.84
N LEU A 102 0.63 -13.69 -8.63
CA LEU A 102 -0.40 -14.70 -8.43
C LEU A 102 -1.77 -14.21 -8.90
N LEU A 103 -2.13 -12.97 -8.58
CA LEU A 103 -3.39 -12.38 -9.01
C LEU A 103 -3.46 -12.18 -10.53
N GLU A 104 -2.37 -11.79 -11.19
CA GLU A 104 -2.28 -11.70 -12.65
C GLU A 104 -2.47 -13.07 -13.31
N TYR A 105 -1.86 -14.10 -12.75
CA TYR A 105 -2.01 -15.47 -13.25
C TYR A 105 -3.47 -15.95 -13.13
N GLU A 106 -4.09 -15.81 -11.96
CA GLU A 106 -5.46 -16.27 -11.71
C GLU A 106 -6.53 -15.43 -12.42
N ALA A 107 -6.38 -14.10 -12.43
CA ALA A 107 -7.42 -13.21 -12.96
C ALA A 107 -7.30 -12.99 -14.47
N LEU A 108 -6.09 -12.96 -15.02
CA LEU A 108 -5.83 -12.61 -16.42
C LEU A 108 -5.34 -13.82 -17.24
N GLY A 109 -5.05 -14.96 -16.61
CA GLY A 109 -4.48 -16.14 -17.26
C GLY A 109 -3.08 -15.90 -17.84
N LEU A 110 -2.40 -14.83 -17.41
CA LEU A 110 -1.05 -14.48 -17.87
C LEU A 110 -0.04 -15.37 -17.16
N SER A 111 0.62 -16.27 -17.88
CA SER A 111 1.68 -17.10 -17.31
C SER A 111 2.91 -16.24 -16.99
N PRO A 112 3.39 -16.25 -15.72
CA PRO A 112 4.57 -15.49 -15.34
C PRO A 112 5.81 -16.02 -16.05
N SER A 113 6.70 -15.13 -16.46
CA SER A 113 7.98 -15.52 -17.06
C SER A 113 8.90 -16.16 -16.01
N GLY A 114 9.84 -16.99 -16.44
CA GLY A 114 10.80 -17.63 -15.53
C GLY A 114 11.59 -16.62 -14.69
N VAL A 115 11.91 -15.45 -15.26
CA VAL A 115 12.58 -14.37 -14.52
C VAL A 115 11.69 -13.78 -13.43
N GLN A 116 10.39 -13.60 -13.68
CA GLN A 116 9.44 -13.10 -12.68
C GLN A 116 9.27 -14.10 -11.54
N MET A 117 9.17 -15.40 -11.84
CA MET A 117 9.09 -16.45 -10.81
C MET A 117 10.36 -16.50 -9.96
N LEU A 118 11.53 -16.43 -10.59
CA LEU A 118 12.79 -16.40 -9.84
C LEU A 118 12.90 -15.16 -8.95
N SER A 119 12.50 -13.98 -9.45
CA SER A 119 12.50 -12.75 -8.68
C SER A 119 11.56 -12.84 -7.47
N ALA A 120 10.36 -13.38 -7.65
CA ALA A 120 9.41 -13.59 -6.56
C ALA A 120 9.98 -14.55 -5.49
N LEU A 121 10.64 -15.63 -5.90
CA LEU A 121 11.28 -16.56 -4.99
C LEU A 121 12.40 -15.90 -4.18
N VAL A 122 13.26 -15.13 -4.83
CA VAL A 122 14.36 -14.39 -4.16
C VAL A 122 13.80 -13.40 -3.13
N ILE A 123 12.71 -12.69 -3.47
CA ILE A 123 12.03 -11.78 -2.55
C ILE A 123 11.50 -12.54 -1.33
N LEU A 124 10.81 -13.67 -1.53
CA LEU A 124 10.26 -14.47 -0.44
C LEU A 124 11.35 -15.03 0.48
N ILE A 125 12.46 -15.49 -0.08
CA ILE A 125 13.62 -15.93 0.71
C ILE A 125 14.18 -14.76 1.52
N GLY A 126 14.36 -13.57 0.91
CA GLY A 126 14.84 -12.38 1.59
C GLY A 126 13.94 -11.97 2.76
N VAL A 127 12.63 -12.00 2.58
CA VAL A 127 11.64 -11.75 3.65
C VAL A 127 11.75 -12.81 4.75
N GLY A 128 11.87 -14.10 4.37
CA GLY A 128 12.03 -15.20 5.33
C GLY A 128 13.27 -15.04 6.21
N VAL A 129 14.40 -14.67 5.61
CA VAL A 129 15.65 -14.38 6.34
C VAL A 129 15.50 -13.17 7.26
N ALA A 130 14.84 -12.10 6.80
CA ALA A 130 14.61 -10.91 7.62
C ALA A 130 13.72 -11.20 8.84
N LEU A 131 12.73 -12.09 8.70
CA LEU A 131 11.86 -12.51 9.80
C LEU A 131 12.52 -13.53 10.73
N GLY A 132 13.36 -14.41 10.20
CA GLY A 132 14.07 -15.42 10.99
C GLY A 132 15.22 -14.87 11.84
N GLY A 133 15.63 -13.62 11.58
CA GLY A 133 16.64 -12.90 12.37
C GLY A 133 16.09 -12.04 13.50
N LEU A 134 14.77 -12.06 13.73
CA LEU A 134 14.04 -11.35 14.80
C LEU A 134 13.75 -12.29 15.95
#